data_f2381e253891442af3280d087575634f
#
_entry.id   f2381e253891442af3280d087575634f
#
_cell.length_a   1.000
_cell.length_b   1.000
_cell.length_c   1.000
_cell.angle_alpha   90.00
_cell.angle_beta   90.00
_cell.angle_gamma   90.00
#
_symmetry.space_group_name_H-M   'P 1'
#
loop_
_entity.id
_entity.type
_entity.pdbx_description
1 polymer ?
#
loop_
_entity_poly.entity_id
_entity_poly.type
_entity_poly.pdbx_seq_one_letter_code
_entity_poly.pdbx_strand_id
1 'polypeptide(L)'
;ILDYFFLNKTQTGRHIYAVGGNEVSARFSGINVKKIKILVWTISGALAGFCGVVLASGQPSTGEGYETDAIAAAVLGGTSFFGGTGSVGGLLIGVLIIGLISNGLNLMHVNSYWQFVLKGIIIIAAVYVDMVKQKKQNAAK
;
A
#
# COMPACT_ATOMS: atom_id res chain seq x y z
N ILE A 1 -9.82 11.43 -2.06
CA ILE A 1 -10.48 11.96 -3.29
C ILE A 1 -9.41 12.45 -4.25
N LEU A 2 -8.45 13.27 -3.79
CA LEU A 2 -7.39 13.84 -4.61
C LEU A 2 -6.49 12.75 -5.23
N ASP A 3 -6.07 11.77 -4.43
CA ASP A 3 -5.28 10.62 -4.89
C ASP A 3 -6.04 9.74 -5.90
N TYR A 4 -7.35 9.55 -5.69
CA TYR A 4 -8.18 8.82 -6.64
C TYR A 4 -8.22 9.50 -8.00
N PHE A 5 -8.43 10.82 -8.02
CA PHE A 5 -8.44 11.60 -9.26
C PHE A 5 -7.07 11.59 -9.93
N PHE A 6 -6.00 11.78 -9.16
CA PHE A 6 -4.62 11.78 -9.66
C PHE A 6 -4.25 10.43 -10.30
N LEU A 7 -4.50 9.31 -9.62
CA LEU A 7 -4.12 7.99 -10.11
C LEU A 7 -4.98 7.52 -11.30
N ASN A 8 -6.29 7.80 -11.30
CA ASN A 8 -7.20 7.24 -12.30
C ASN A 8 -7.48 8.18 -13.49
N LYS A 9 -7.32 9.50 -13.31
CA LYS A 9 -7.70 10.48 -14.33
C LYS A 9 -6.53 11.19 -14.99
N THR A 10 -5.30 11.07 -14.48
CA THR A 10 -4.13 11.72 -15.07
C THR A 10 -3.27 10.76 -15.90
N GLN A 11 -2.50 11.31 -16.85
CA GLN A 11 -1.51 10.54 -17.62
C GLN A 11 -0.43 9.98 -16.70
N THR A 12 -0.03 10.75 -15.70
CA THR A 12 0.98 10.33 -14.71
C THR A 12 0.53 9.10 -13.94
N GLY A 13 -0.73 9.03 -13.52
CA GLY A 13 -1.29 7.85 -12.86
C GLY A 13 -1.22 6.60 -13.74
N ARG A 14 -1.59 6.72 -15.01
CA ARG A 14 -1.48 5.61 -15.98
C ARG A 14 -0.04 5.16 -16.17
N HIS A 15 0.93 6.09 -16.22
CA HIS A 15 2.35 5.76 -16.30
C HIS A 15 2.84 5.06 -15.04
N ILE A 16 2.36 5.43 -13.85
CA ILE A 16 2.69 4.76 -12.59
C ILE A 16 2.27 3.29 -12.62
N TYR A 17 1.03 2.99 -13.04
CA TYR A 17 0.55 1.62 -13.18
C TYR A 17 1.33 0.84 -14.25
N ALA A 18 1.64 1.46 -15.39
CA ALA A 18 2.41 0.83 -16.45
C ALA A 18 3.83 0.46 -15.99
N VAL A 19 4.52 1.36 -15.31
CA VAL A 19 5.86 1.12 -14.75
C VAL A 19 5.82 0.05 -13.67
N GLY A 20 4.79 0.06 -12.81
CA GLY A 20 4.61 -0.94 -11.77
C GLY A 20 4.32 -2.35 -12.32
N GLY A 21 3.58 -2.44 -13.43
CA GLY A 21 3.23 -3.71 -14.06
C GLY A 21 4.38 -4.35 -14.86
N ASN A 22 5.06 -3.56 -15.67
CA ASN A 22 6.23 -4.02 -16.43
C ASN A 22 7.13 -2.83 -16.79
N GLU A 23 8.22 -2.70 -16.05
CA GLU A 23 9.18 -1.60 -16.23
C GLU A 23 9.83 -1.60 -17.61
N VAL A 24 10.14 -2.79 -18.16
CA VAL A 24 10.80 -2.95 -19.45
C VAL A 24 9.85 -2.49 -20.57
N SER A 25 8.62 -2.97 -20.56
CA SER A 25 7.60 -2.58 -21.54
C SER A 25 7.26 -1.09 -21.47
N ALA A 26 7.17 -0.52 -20.27
CA ALA A 26 6.96 0.90 -20.07
C ALA A 26 8.10 1.74 -20.68
N ARG A 27 9.34 1.29 -20.51
CA ARG A 27 10.52 1.95 -21.09
C ARG A 27 10.49 1.92 -22.61
N PHE A 28 10.16 0.78 -23.23
CA PHE A 28 10.01 0.67 -24.69
C PHE A 28 8.87 1.52 -25.25
N SER A 29 7.85 1.79 -24.45
CA SER A 29 6.74 2.69 -24.80
C SER A 29 7.09 4.18 -24.63
N GLY A 30 8.36 4.53 -24.40
CA GLY A 30 8.83 5.92 -24.28
C GLY A 30 8.60 6.56 -22.91
N ILE A 31 8.16 5.79 -21.90
CA ILE A 31 7.92 6.32 -20.56
C ILE A 31 9.28 6.47 -19.83
N ASN A 32 9.54 7.66 -19.29
CA ASN A 32 10.73 7.89 -18.49
C ASN A 32 10.57 7.30 -17.09
N VAL A 33 10.94 6.03 -16.95
CA VAL A 33 10.81 5.26 -15.70
C VAL A 33 11.49 5.94 -14.51
N LYS A 34 12.68 6.53 -14.70
CA LYS A 34 13.39 7.24 -13.61
C LYS A 34 12.58 8.40 -13.06
N LYS A 35 12.01 9.23 -13.94
CA LYS A 35 11.17 10.36 -13.51
C LYS A 35 9.93 9.90 -12.75
N ILE A 36 9.28 8.84 -13.23
CA ILE A 36 8.09 8.28 -12.55
C ILE A 36 8.46 7.73 -11.17
N LYS A 37 9.56 6.96 -11.06
CA LYS A 37 10.02 6.45 -9.76
C LYS A 37 10.33 7.59 -8.78
N ILE A 38 11.09 8.59 -9.20
CA ILE A 38 11.42 9.75 -8.34
C ILE A 38 10.14 10.45 -7.89
N LEU A 39 9.19 10.68 -8.80
CA LEU A 39 7.93 11.34 -8.47
C LEU A 39 7.14 10.55 -7.43
N VAL A 40 7.00 9.22 -7.60
CA VAL A 40 6.28 8.36 -6.64
C VAL A 40 6.96 8.40 -5.27
N TRP A 41 8.28 8.28 -5.21
CA TRP A 41 9.02 8.34 -3.95
C TRP A 41 8.89 9.72 -3.27
N THR A 42 8.91 10.79 -4.04
CA THR A 42 8.74 12.16 -3.52
C THR A 42 7.35 12.37 -2.93
N ILE A 43 6.30 11.94 -3.64
CA ILE A 43 4.91 12.04 -3.14
C ILE A 43 4.74 11.19 -1.88
N SER A 44 5.23 9.94 -1.90
CA SER A 44 5.16 9.04 -0.74
C SER A 44 5.89 9.62 0.47
N GLY A 45 7.10 10.16 0.29
CA GLY A 45 7.85 10.79 1.36
C GLY A 45 7.18 12.05 1.91
N ALA A 46 6.60 12.88 1.05
CA ALA A 46 5.87 14.09 1.47
C ALA A 46 4.62 13.72 2.30
N LEU A 47 3.84 12.73 1.85
CA LEU A 47 2.67 12.24 2.58
C LEU A 47 3.06 11.61 3.92
N ALA A 48 4.12 10.79 3.94
CA ALA A 48 4.64 10.19 5.17
C ALA A 48 5.11 11.26 6.17
N GLY A 49 5.82 12.29 5.69
CA GLY A 49 6.23 13.42 6.53
C GLY A 49 5.03 14.18 7.10
N PHE A 50 4.02 14.45 6.29
CA PHE A 50 2.78 15.08 6.76
C PHE A 50 2.06 14.22 7.82
N CYS A 51 1.93 12.92 7.58
CA CYS A 51 1.36 12.01 8.57
C CYS A 51 2.18 11.98 9.86
N GLY A 52 3.51 12.00 9.76
CA GLY A 52 4.39 12.05 10.93
C GLY A 52 4.17 13.29 11.79
N VAL A 53 4.00 14.46 11.18
CA VAL A 53 3.68 15.71 11.91
C VAL A 53 2.33 15.62 12.61
N VAL A 54 1.30 15.09 11.92
CA VAL A 54 -0.04 14.93 12.50
C VAL A 54 -0.01 13.94 13.69
N LEU A 55 0.69 12.83 13.56
CA LEU A 55 0.83 11.84 14.64
C LEU A 55 1.60 12.42 15.84
N ALA A 56 2.71 13.12 15.59
CA ALA A 56 3.50 13.75 16.65
C ALA A 56 2.75 14.85 17.40
N SER A 57 1.78 15.51 16.78
CA SER A 57 0.97 16.53 17.43
C SER A 57 -0.09 15.95 18.37
N GLY A 58 -0.51 14.70 18.16
CA GLY A 58 -1.59 14.06 18.90
C GLY A 58 -1.15 13.09 19.99
N GLN A 59 0.04 12.54 19.90
CA GLN A 59 0.57 11.55 20.87
C GLN A 59 2.07 11.70 21.08
N PRO A 60 2.54 11.75 22.33
CA PRO A 60 3.98 11.89 22.63
C PRO A 60 4.79 10.62 22.39
N SER A 61 4.17 9.50 22.03
CA SER A 61 4.85 8.23 21.83
C SER A 61 4.54 7.60 20.48
N THR A 62 5.57 7.60 19.65
CA THR A 62 6.00 6.50 18.80
C THR A 62 5.12 6.18 17.62
N GLY A 63 5.59 6.57 16.45
CA GLY A 63 5.15 5.99 15.15
C GLY A 63 5.62 4.55 14.91
N GLU A 64 6.01 3.81 15.95
CA GLU A 64 6.45 2.41 15.81
C GLU A 64 5.31 1.51 15.34
N GLY A 65 5.54 0.81 14.24
CA GLY A 65 4.60 -0.17 13.68
C GLY A 65 3.59 0.39 12.68
N TYR A 66 3.47 1.71 12.50
CA TYR A 66 2.56 2.28 11.51
C TYR A 66 2.98 1.93 10.07
N GLU A 67 4.28 1.76 9.81
CA GLU A 67 4.78 1.28 8.52
C GLU A 67 4.24 -0.12 8.20
N THR A 68 4.23 -1.02 9.19
CA THR A 68 3.70 -2.38 9.04
C THR A 68 2.19 -2.35 8.82
N ASP A 69 1.47 -1.50 9.55
CA ASP A 69 0.03 -1.32 9.38
C ASP A 69 -0.31 -0.74 8.00
N ALA A 70 0.47 0.21 7.51
CA ALA A 70 0.28 0.79 6.18
C ALA A 70 0.50 -0.25 5.07
N ILE A 71 1.55 -1.09 5.18
CA ILE A 71 1.81 -2.18 4.24
C ILE A 71 0.68 -3.21 4.29
N ALA A 72 0.29 -3.66 5.49
CA ALA A 72 -0.79 -4.61 5.67
C ALA A 72 -2.11 -4.09 5.09
N ALA A 73 -2.45 -2.83 5.36
CA ALA A 73 -3.65 -2.19 4.83
C ALA A 73 -3.62 -2.09 3.30
N ALA A 74 -2.48 -1.75 2.71
CA ALA A 74 -2.34 -1.63 1.26
C ALA A 74 -2.54 -2.99 0.57
N VAL A 75 -1.89 -4.04 1.08
CA VAL A 75 -1.98 -5.39 0.51
C VAL A 75 -3.38 -5.99 0.71
N LEU A 76 -3.95 -5.85 1.92
CA LEU A 76 -5.31 -6.29 2.23
C LEU A 76 -6.34 -5.55 1.38
N GLY A 77 -6.09 -4.28 1.09
CA GLY A 77 -6.90 -3.44 0.19
C GLY A 77 -6.79 -3.81 -1.29
N GLY A 78 -6.03 -4.85 -1.63
CA GLY A 78 -5.90 -5.38 -2.99
C GLY A 78 -4.86 -4.63 -3.84
N THR A 79 -3.96 -3.89 -3.23
CA THR A 79 -2.77 -3.38 -3.92
C THR A 79 -1.78 -4.52 -4.08
N SER A 80 -1.38 -4.82 -5.32
CA SER A 80 -0.43 -5.91 -5.58
C SER A 80 0.94 -5.59 -5.02
N PHE A 81 1.52 -6.55 -4.30
CA PHE A 81 2.89 -6.47 -3.80
C PHE A 81 3.91 -6.44 -4.93
N PHE A 82 3.57 -7.03 -6.08
CA PHE A 82 4.43 -7.07 -7.28
C PHE A 82 4.25 -5.85 -8.19
N GLY A 83 3.31 -4.96 -7.87
CA GLY A 83 3.05 -3.73 -8.62
C GLY A 83 2.01 -3.87 -9.73
N GLY A 84 1.75 -2.76 -10.42
CA GLY A 84 0.87 -2.69 -11.58
C GLY A 84 -0.64 -2.66 -11.31
N THR A 85 -1.08 -3.07 -10.14
CA THR A 85 -2.49 -3.07 -9.75
C THR A 85 -2.71 -2.54 -8.35
N GLY A 86 -3.80 -1.83 -8.16
CA GLY A 86 -4.21 -1.29 -6.86
C GLY A 86 -5.39 -0.34 -7.04
N SER A 87 -6.12 -0.09 -5.96
CA SER A 87 -7.21 0.89 -5.97
C SER A 87 -7.25 1.68 -4.67
N VAL A 88 -7.51 2.97 -4.78
CA VAL A 88 -7.66 3.86 -3.63
C VAL A 88 -8.85 3.43 -2.76
N GLY A 89 -9.95 2.99 -3.37
CA GLY A 89 -11.11 2.47 -2.64
C GLY A 89 -10.78 1.22 -1.84
N GLY A 90 -10.05 0.28 -2.45
CA GLY A 90 -9.55 -0.92 -1.75
C GLY A 90 -8.64 -0.57 -0.59
N LEU A 91 -7.72 0.38 -0.78
CA LEU A 91 -6.83 0.87 0.27
C LEU A 91 -7.61 1.41 1.48
N LEU A 92 -8.66 2.20 1.26
CA LEU A 92 -9.50 2.71 2.35
C LEU A 92 -10.15 1.58 3.14
N ILE A 93 -10.66 0.55 2.48
CA ILE A 93 -11.21 -0.65 3.13
C ILE A 93 -10.13 -1.36 3.93
N GLY A 94 -8.94 -1.54 3.35
CA GLY A 94 -7.80 -2.16 4.04
C GLY A 94 -7.40 -1.41 5.31
N VAL A 95 -7.33 -0.09 5.26
CA VAL A 95 -7.04 0.77 6.43
C VAL A 95 -8.10 0.61 7.51
N LEU A 96 -9.40 0.57 7.15
CA LEU A 96 -10.48 0.34 8.10
C LEU A 96 -10.36 -1.02 8.78
N ILE A 97 -10.09 -2.08 8.02
CA ILE A 97 -9.95 -3.44 8.56
C ILE A 97 -8.76 -3.51 9.52
N ILE A 98 -7.58 -3.04 9.12
CA ILE A 98 -6.40 -3.06 9.99
C ILE A 98 -6.61 -2.20 11.23
N GLY A 99 -7.24 -1.03 11.09
CA GLY A 99 -7.57 -0.16 12.20
C GLY A 99 -8.53 -0.83 13.20
N LEU A 100 -9.57 -1.52 12.72
CA LEU A 100 -10.49 -2.28 13.57
C LEU A 100 -9.79 -3.42 14.30
N ILE A 101 -8.93 -4.18 13.59
CA ILE A 101 -8.17 -5.29 14.19
C ILE A 101 -7.23 -4.73 15.28
N SER A 102 -6.43 -3.71 14.97
CA SER A 102 -5.48 -3.11 15.91
C SER A 102 -6.20 -2.54 17.14
N ASN A 103 -7.32 -1.84 16.95
CA ASN A 103 -8.10 -1.28 18.05
C ASN A 103 -8.76 -2.38 18.90
N GLY A 104 -9.31 -3.42 18.26
CA GLY A 104 -9.87 -4.58 18.95
C GLY A 104 -8.84 -5.31 19.82
N LEU A 105 -7.65 -5.54 19.29
CA LEU A 105 -6.55 -6.18 20.04
C LEU A 105 -6.07 -5.31 21.21
N ASN A 106 -6.05 -3.99 21.05
CA ASN A 106 -5.74 -3.05 22.13
C ASN A 106 -6.78 -3.10 23.25
N LEU A 107 -8.06 -3.14 22.90
CA LEU A 107 -9.15 -3.25 23.87
C LEU A 107 -9.12 -4.58 24.64
N MET A 108 -8.68 -5.64 24.00
CA MET A 108 -8.47 -6.94 24.65
C MET A 108 -7.18 -7.02 25.48
N HIS A 109 -6.44 -5.93 25.59
CA HIS A 109 -5.15 -5.86 26.31
C HIS A 109 -4.11 -6.88 25.80
N VAL A 110 -4.16 -7.22 24.52
CA VAL A 110 -3.19 -8.14 23.91
C VAL A 110 -1.84 -7.42 23.81
N ASN A 111 -0.79 -8.10 24.27
CA ASN A 111 0.57 -7.56 24.22
C ASN A 111 0.97 -7.19 22.79
N SER A 112 1.64 -6.04 22.64
CA SER A 112 2.06 -5.49 21.33
C SER A 112 2.84 -6.49 20.48
N TYR A 113 3.66 -7.35 21.08
CA TYR A 113 4.43 -8.37 20.36
C TYR A 113 3.51 -9.39 19.63
N TRP A 114 2.42 -9.81 20.27
CA TRP A 114 1.42 -10.67 19.63
C TRP A 114 0.68 -9.99 18.50
N GLN A 115 0.46 -8.68 18.62
CA GLN A 115 -0.15 -7.89 17.53
C GLN A 115 0.74 -7.89 16.29
N PHE A 116 2.06 -7.74 16.43
CA PHE A 116 3.00 -7.83 15.29
C PHE A 116 3.00 -9.21 14.64
N VAL A 117 2.94 -10.28 15.43
CA VAL A 117 2.85 -11.65 14.89
C VAL A 117 1.56 -11.83 14.07
N LEU A 118 0.42 -11.41 14.60
CA LEU A 118 -0.86 -11.50 13.90
C LEU A 118 -0.87 -10.69 12.61
N LYS A 119 -0.35 -9.47 12.63
CA LYS A 119 -0.21 -8.63 11.43
C LYS A 119 0.71 -9.28 10.39
N GLY A 120 1.81 -9.87 10.81
CA GLY A 120 2.71 -10.64 9.93
C GLY A 120 2.01 -11.80 9.24
N ILE A 121 1.20 -12.56 9.96
CA ILE A 121 0.40 -13.67 9.39
C ILE A 121 -0.62 -13.13 8.38
N ILE A 122 -1.30 -12.02 8.68
CA ILE A 122 -2.25 -11.40 7.77
C ILE A 122 -1.57 -10.96 6.47
N ILE A 123 -0.39 -10.34 6.56
CA ILE A 123 0.38 -9.92 5.37
C ILE A 123 0.76 -11.13 4.52
N ILE A 124 1.28 -12.20 5.13
CA ILE A 124 1.66 -13.43 4.42
C ILE A 124 0.45 -14.04 3.70
N ALA A 125 -0.69 -14.14 4.38
CA ALA A 125 -1.91 -14.67 3.80
C ALA A 125 -2.39 -13.80 2.62
N ALA A 126 -2.37 -12.48 2.76
CA ALA A 126 -2.77 -11.55 1.71
C ALA A 126 -1.85 -11.61 0.48
N VAL A 127 -0.52 -11.69 0.69
CA VAL A 127 0.46 -11.86 -0.38
C VAL A 127 0.28 -13.20 -1.09
N TYR A 128 0.01 -14.28 -0.34
CA TYR A 128 -0.27 -15.58 -0.93
C TYR A 128 -1.49 -15.55 -1.85
N VAL A 129 -2.57 -14.91 -1.42
CA VAL A 129 -3.78 -14.73 -2.25
C VAL A 129 -3.48 -13.91 -3.51
N ASP A 130 -2.66 -12.85 -3.40
CA ASP A 130 -2.25 -12.04 -4.55
C ASP A 130 -1.42 -12.86 -5.54
N MET A 131 -0.48 -13.66 -5.07
CA MET A 131 0.33 -14.56 -5.91
C MET A 131 -0.55 -15.58 -6.67
N VAL A 132 -1.52 -16.17 -6.01
CA VAL A 132 -2.43 -17.13 -6.64
C VAL A 132 -3.29 -16.46 -7.72
N LYS A 133 -3.78 -15.25 -7.46
CA LYS A 133 -4.53 -14.46 -8.46
C LYS A 133 -3.68 -14.12 -9.68
N GLN A 134 -2.46 -13.66 -9.48
CA GLN A 134 -1.54 -13.35 -10.60
C GLN A 134 -1.19 -14.58 -11.43
N LYS A 135 -0.95 -15.73 -10.77
CA LYS A 135 -0.65 -16.98 -11.47
C LYS A 135 -1.81 -17.42 -12.37
N LYS A 136 -3.06 -17.25 -11.90
CA LYS A 136 -4.26 -17.55 -12.72
C LYS A 136 -4.40 -16.57 -13.89
N GLN A 137 -4.10 -15.30 -13.72
CA GLN A 137 -4.17 -14.30 -14.80
C GLN A 137 -3.11 -14.56 -15.88
N ASN A 138 -1.91 -14.98 -15.49
CA ASN A 138 -0.84 -15.29 -16.42
C ASN A 138 -1.05 -16.62 -17.16
N ALA A 139 -1.79 -17.56 -16.59
CA ALA A 139 -2.15 -18.83 -17.23
C ALA A 139 -3.34 -18.72 -18.21
N ALA A 140 -4.08 -17.60 -18.15
CA ALA A 140 -5.23 -17.32 -19.04
C ALA A 140 -4.87 -16.45 -20.25
N LYS A 141 -3.60 -16.06 -20.41
CA LYS A 141 -3.02 -15.38 -21.59
C LYS A 141 -2.15 -16.31 -22.40
#